data_c5b69583345080aa090eacb5eaf51f43
#
_entry.id   c5b69583345080aa090eacb5eaf51f43
#
_cell.length_a   1.000
_cell.length_b   1.000
_cell.length_c   1.000
_cell.angle_alpha   90.00
_cell.angle_beta   90.00
_cell.angle_gamma   90.00
#
_symmetry.space_group_name_H-M   'P 1'
#
loop_
_entity.id
_entity.type
_entity.pdbx_description
1 polymer ?
#
loop_
_entity_poly.entity_id
_entity_poly.type
_entity_poly.pdbx_seq_one_letter_code
_entity_poly.pdbx_strand_id
1 'polypeptide(L)'
;MDQLAEEVLSGKRRSIARAISLVEDRQPGYQALLSTLYPHTGHAYRIGVTGPPGTGKSTLIAQLARSYRENEHRVAIVGVDPSSPYSGGALLGDRIRMRALAGDSGVLIRSMATRGELGGLAWATSEVVQILDAAGYSVILIETVGAGQGDVEIARAVHTTLLVQAPGLGDEIQAIKAGTIEIADIFVVNKSDRAGADQVVRVLQSMLALAETPWIPPICETVALDGTGVAELMAAVASHRAYLALGPGRERERAWSQHELERLIQRELLAQFLDSLPADKLSELVARIAARDLSPYQALEELGL
;
A
#
# COMPACT_ATOMS: atom_id res chain seq x y z
N MET A 1 -20.62 -2.36 -18.88
CA MET A 1 -19.30 -2.01 -18.33
C MET A 1 -18.85 -0.63 -18.84
N ASP A 2 -19.03 -0.33 -20.11
CA ASP A 2 -18.60 0.93 -20.73
C ASP A 2 -19.15 2.17 -20.02
N GLN A 3 -20.43 2.18 -19.68
CA GLN A 3 -21.04 3.29 -18.94
C GLN A 3 -20.39 3.50 -17.55
N LEU A 4 -20.03 2.42 -16.84
CA LEU A 4 -19.36 2.54 -15.55
C LEU A 4 -17.95 3.09 -15.72
N ALA A 5 -17.22 2.65 -16.75
CA ALA A 5 -15.89 3.19 -17.08
C ALA A 5 -15.95 4.69 -17.38
N GLU A 6 -16.88 5.13 -18.25
CA GLU A 6 -17.08 6.56 -18.56
C GLU A 6 -17.39 7.39 -17.32
N GLU A 7 -18.22 6.86 -16.42
CA GLU A 7 -18.57 7.54 -15.18
C GLU A 7 -17.38 7.61 -14.21
N VAL A 8 -16.51 6.57 -14.15
CA VAL A 8 -15.26 6.60 -13.39
C VAL A 8 -14.31 7.66 -13.96
N LEU A 9 -14.10 7.66 -15.28
CA LEU A 9 -13.26 8.64 -15.97
C LEU A 9 -13.77 10.08 -15.78
N SER A 10 -15.09 10.27 -15.67
CA SER A 10 -15.67 11.58 -15.32
C SER A 10 -15.56 11.97 -13.84
N GLY A 11 -14.94 11.10 -13.00
CA GLY A 11 -14.72 11.36 -11.58
C GLY A 11 -15.95 11.25 -10.69
N LYS A 12 -17.03 10.59 -11.13
CA LYS A 12 -18.26 10.40 -10.34
C LYS A 12 -17.99 9.51 -9.13
N ARG A 13 -18.05 10.07 -7.92
CA ARG A 13 -17.69 9.37 -6.65
C ARG A 13 -18.46 8.06 -6.44
N ARG A 14 -19.77 8.03 -6.77
CA ARG A 14 -20.58 6.81 -6.61
C ARG A 14 -20.11 5.69 -7.55
N SER A 15 -19.74 6.03 -8.77
CA SER A 15 -19.28 5.09 -9.79
C SER A 15 -17.87 4.58 -9.45
N ILE A 16 -16.99 5.45 -8.94
CA ILE A 16 -15.68 5.07 -8.40
C ILE A 16 -15.87 4.08 -7.25
N ALA A 17 -16.72 4.37 -6.26
CA ALA A 17 -16.97 3.48 -5.13
C ALA A 17 -17.56 2.12 -5.59
N ARG A 18 -18.45 2.13 -6.59
CA ARG A 18 -19.01 0.91 -7.19
C ARG A 18 -17.94 0.09 -7.92
N ALA A 19 -17.09 0.75 -8.71
CA ALA A 19 -15.97 0.12 -9.40
C ALA A 19 -14.99 -0.55 -8.43
N ILE A 20 -14.64 0.14 -7.35
CA ILE A 20 -13.80 -0.40 -6.27
C ILE A 20 -14.45 -1.65 -5.66
N SER A 21 -15.73 -1.59 -5.29
CA SER A 21 -16.43 -2.75 -4.69
C SER A 21 -16.53 -3.92 -5.67
N LEU A 22 -16.76 -3.66 -6.97
CA LEU A 22 -16.80 -4.68 -8.01
C LEU A 22 -15.45 -5.42 -8.12
N VAL A 23 -14.34 -4.71 -7.99
CA VAL A 23 -12.98 -5.27 -8.02
C VAL A 23 -12.68 -6.01 -6.72
N GLU A 24 -12.96 -5.43 -5.55
CA GLU A 24 -12.74 -6.08 -4.25
C GLU A 24 -13.50 -7.39 -4.11
N ASP A 25 -14.71 -7.47 -4.68
CA ASP A 25 -15.57 -8.67 -4.62
C ASP A 25 -15.41 -9.59 -5.84
N ARG A 26 -14.48 -9.29 -6.75
CA ARG A 26 -14.24 -10.05 -8.00
C ARG A 26 -15.53 -10.33 -8.78
N GLN A 27 -16.43 -9.37 -8.82
CA GLN A 27 -17.70 -9.55 -9.51
C GLN A 27 -17.48 -9.68 -11.03
N PRO A 28 -18.35 -10.42 -11.75
CA PRO A 28 -18.22 -10.60 -13.19
C PRO A 28 -18.05 -9.27 -13.94
N GLY A 29 -17.05 -9.20 -14.83
CA GLY A 29 -16.74 -8.03 -15.64
C GLY A 29 -15.72 -7.05 -15.02
N TYR A 30 -15.20 -7.29 -13.81
CA TYR A 30 -14.19 -6.41 -13.21
C TYR A 30 -12.93 -6.30 -14.07
N GLN A 31 -12.46 -7.41 -14.67
CA GLN A 31 -11.30 -7.42 -15.56
C GLN A 31 -11.51 -6.56 -16.81
N ALA A 32 -12.70 -6.64 -17.42
CA ALA A 32 -13.04 -5.81 -18.57
C ALA A 32 -13.08 -4.32 -18.20
N LEU A 33 -13.62 -3.98 -17.02
CA LEU A 33 -13.59 -2.60 -16.51
C LEU A 33 -12.15 -2.10 -16.34
N LEU A 34 -11.27 -2.87 -15.68
CA LEU A 34 -9.88 -2.50 -15.48
C LEU A 34 -9.12 -2.35 -16.80
N SER A 35 -9.33 -3.25 -17.76
CA SER A 35 -8.75 -3.15 -19.10
C SER A 35 -9.18 -1.88 -19.83
N THR A 36 -10.44 -1.45 -19.68
CA THR A 36 -10.94 -0.20 -20.26
C THR A 36 -10.34 1.03 -19.58
N LEU A 37 -10.11 0.98 -18.26
CA LEU A 37 -9.55 2.09 -17.50
C LEU A 37 -8.01 2.20 -17.65
N TYR A 38 -7.32 1.10 -17.89
CA TYR A 38 -5.86 1.04 -17.91
C TYR A 38 -5.16 2.07 -18.79
N PRO A 39 -5.61 2.36 -20.03
CA PRO A 39 -5.00 3.40 -20.87
C PRO A 39 -5.08 4.83 -20.30
N HIS A 40 -5.91 5.04 -19.28
CA HIS A 40 -6.12 6.33 -18.60
C HIS A 40 -5.38 6.43 -17.26
N THR A 41 -4.45 5.49 -16.98
CA THR A 41 -3.62 5.46 -15.77
C THR A 41 -2.20 5.98 -16.04
N GLY A 42 -1.35 6.01 -15.01
CA GLY A 42 0.05 6.43 -15.13
C GLY A 42 0.28 7.91 -14.82
N HIS A 43 -0.72 8.62 -14.29
CA HIS A 43 -0.68 10.04 -13.97
C HIS A 43 -0.56 10.32 -12.47
N ALA A 44 -1.08 9.43 -11.62
CA ALA A 44 -1.08 9.59 -10.18
C ALA A 44 0.30 9.37 -9.59
N TYR A 45 0.71 10.27 -8.67
CA TYR A 45 1.89 10.05 -7.84
C TYR A 45 1.49 9.23 -6.60
N ARG A 46 2.07 8.03 -6.49
CA ARG A 46 1.77 7.07 -5.42
C ARG A 46 2.77 7.21 -4.30
N ILE A 47 2.30 7.39 -3.07
CA ILE A 47 3.11 7.53 -1.87
C ILE A 47 2.66 6.47 -0.86
N GLY A 48 3.57 5.59 -0.47
CA GLY A 48 3.35 4.60 0.56
C GLY A 48 3.77 5.14 1.92
N VAL A 49 2.96 4.92 2.93
CA VAL A 49 3.25 5.31 4.31
C VAL A 49 3.21 4.07 5.18
N THR A 50 4.36 3.68 5.69
CA THR A 50 4.52 2.47 6.50
C THR A 50 5.30 2.76 7.78
N GLY A 51 5.43 1.78 8.65
CA GLY A 51 6.11 1.88 9.94
C GLY A 51 5.31 1.28 11.08
N PRO A 52 5.88 1.11 12.28
CA PRO A 52 5.26 0.46 13.42
C PRO A 52 3.89 1.04 13.79
N PRO A 53 3.00 0.25 14.41
CA PRO A 53 1.75 0.76 14.92
C PRO A 53 1.99 1.83 15.99
N GLY A 54 1.12 2.85 16.04
CA GLY A 54 1.25 3.93 17.01
C GLY A 54 2.22 5.06 16.65
N THR A 55 2.97 4.98 15.53
CA THR A 55 3.85 6.08 15.07
C THR A 55 3.09 7.32 14.60
N GLY A 56 1.79 7.21 14.31
CA GLY A 56 0.96 8.33 13.88
C GLY A 56 0.80 8.46 12.36
N LYS A 57 0.98 7.35 11.61
CA LYS A 57 0.82 7.30 10.14
C LYS A 57 -0.46 7.94 9.64
N SER A 58 -1.61 7.52 10.16
CA SER A 58 -2.92 8.04 9.73
C SER A 58 -3.06 9.55 9.98
N THR A 59 -2.48 10.07 11.08
CA THR A 59 -2.47 11.51 11.38
C THR A 59 -1.57 12.25 10.39
N LEU A 60 -0.39 11.70 10.08
CA LEU A 60 0.54 12.25 9.11
C LEU A 60 -0.07 12.27 7.69
N ILE A 61 -0.73 11.18 7.29
CA ILE A 61 -1.45 11.09 6.01
C ILE A 61 -2.54 12.15 5.91
N ALA A 62 -3.27 12.42 6.99
CA ALA A 62 -4.28 13.47 7.00
C ALA A 62 -3.66 14.87 6.78
N GLN A 63 -2.50 15.14 7.34
CA GLN A 63 -1.78 16.41 7.12
C GLN A 63 -1.24 16.49 5.69
N LEU A 64 -0.59 15.42 5.20
CA LEU A 64 -0.14 15.37 3.81
C LEU A 64 -1.29 15.58 2.82
N ALA A 65 -2.40 14.90 3.02
CA ALA A 65 -3.58 15.08 2.18
C ALA A 65 -4.09 16.52 2.18
N ARG A 66 -4.12 17.18 3.36
CA ARG A 66 -4.50 18.59 3.47
C ARG A 66 -3.54 19.49 2.69
N SER A 67 -2.22 19.31 2.87
CA SER A 67 -1.22 20.10 2.17
C SER A 67 -1.28 19.90 0.65
N TYR A 68 -1.53 18.68 0.18
CA TYR A 68 -1.77 18.45 -1.26
C TYR A 68 -3.06 19.11 -1.75
N ARG A 69 -4.12 19.12 -0.92
CA ARG A 69 -5.38 19.81 -1.27
C ARG A 69 -5.25 21.32 -1.35
N GLU A 70 -4.43 21.92 -0.48
CA GLU A 70 -4.10 23.35 -0.53
C GLU A 70 -3.39 23.73 -1.84
N ASN A 71 -2.71 22.79 -2.47
CA ASN A 71 -2.10 22.92 -3.82
C ASN A 71 -3.01 22.36 -4.92
N GLU A 72 -4.32 22.30 -4.72
CA GLU A 72 -5.38 21.91 -5.68
C GLU A 72 -5.28 20.47 -6.21
N HIS A 73 -4.42 19.63 -5.64
CA HIS A 73 -4.37 18.21 -6.01
C HIS A 73 -5.64 17.46 -5.60
N ARG A 74 -6.12 16.57 -6.45
CA ARG A 74 -7.11 15.56 -6.03
C ARG A 74 -6.37 14.40 -5.35
N VAL A 75 -6.77 14.08 -4.12
CA VAL A 75 -6.06 13.13 -3.25
C VAL A 75 -6.94 11.93 -2.96
N ALA A 76 -6.42 10.74 -3.21
CA ALA A 76 -7.02 9.50 -2.70
C ALA A 76 -6.18 8.95 -1.54
N ILE A 77 -6.86 8.43 -0.52
CA ILE A 77 -6.25 7.74 0.63
C ILE A 77 -6.77 6.32 0.64
N VAL A 78 -5.85 5.36 0.57
CA VAL A 78 -6.14 3.92 0.62
C VAL A 78 -5.51 3.37 1.90
N GLY A 79 -6.34 3.06 2.89
CA GLY A 79 -5.90 2.38 4.11
C GLY A 79 -6.03 0.87 3.93
N VAL A 80 -4.96 0.12 4.15
CA VAL A 80 -4.96 -1.34 4.08
C VAL A 80 -4.85 -1.90 5.49
N ASP A 81 -5.97 -2.35 6.04
CA ASP A 81 -6.07 -2.89 7.39
C ASP A 81 -6.03 -4.43 7.39
N PRO A 82 -5.48 -5.08 8.44
CA PRO A 82 -5.67 -6.50 8.60
C PRO A 82 -7.16 -6.79 8.71
N SER A 83 -7.56 -7.87 8.06
CA SER A 83 -8.94 -8.35 8.19
C SER A 83 -9.23 -8.70 9.64
N SER A 84 -10.37 -8.23 10.16
CA SER A 84 -10.87 -8.74 11.44
C SER A 84 -11.11 -10.25 11.33
N PRO A 85 -10.53 -11.10 12.20
CA PRO A 85 -10.75 -12.54 12.16
C PRO A 85 -12.23 -12.93 12.38
N TYR A 86 -13.05 -12.01 12.88
CA TYR A 86 -14.47 -12.24 13.18
C TYR A 86 -15.44 -11.69 12.12
N SER A 87 -15.11 -10.58 11.46
CA SER A 87 -16.01 -9.91 10.52
C SER A 87 -15.52 -9.86 9.07
N GLY A 88 -14.25 -10.20 8.81
CA GLY A 88 -13.62 -10.12 7.49
C GLY A 88 -13.52 -8.70 6.91
N GLY A 89 -13.95 -7.67 7.68
CA GLY A 89 -13.94 -6.27 7.26
C GLY A 89 -12.79 -5.48 7.86
N ALA A 90 -12.48 -4.31 7.26
CA ALA A 90 -11.48 -3.38 7.77
C ALA A 90 -11.90 -2.79 9.13
N LEU A 91 -10.92 -2.59 10.02
CA LEU A 91 -11.16 -1.98 11.32
C LEU A 91 -11.49 -0.48 11.15
N LEU A 92 -12.65 -0.06 11.68
CA LEU A 92 -13.23 1.29 11.50
C LEU A 92 -12.41 2.47 12.12
N GLY A 93 -11.27 2.20 12.76
CA GLY A 93 -10.51 3.20 13.52
C GLY A 93 -9.99 4.38 12.70
N ASP A 94 -9.59 4.17 11.46
CA ASP A 94 -8.95 5.20 10.63
C ASP A 94 -9.93 6.23 10.07
N ARG A 95 -11.17 5.84 9.77
CA ARG A 95 -12.20 6.79 9.31
C ARG A 95 -12.51 7.88 10.33
N ILE A 96 -12.38 7.59 11.62
CA ILE A 96 -12.66 8.56 12.68
C ILE A 96 -11.58 9.65 12.71
N ARG A 97 -10.32 9.29 12.47
CA ARG A 97 -9.18 10.22 12.47
C ARG A 97 -9.15 11.14 11.26
N MET A 98 -9.73 10.69 10.12
CA MET A 98 -9.77 11.45 8.85
C MET A 98 -11.10 12.19 8.62
N ARG A 99 -11.96 12.32 9.65
CA ARG A 99 -13.27 13.01 9.53
C ARG A 99 -13.17 14.44 8.99
N ALA A 100 -12.08 15.14 9.30
CA ALA A 100 -11.88 16.51 8.82
C ALA A 100 -11.73 16.61 7.28
N LEU A 101 -11.35 15.51 6.62
CA LEU A 101 -11.19 15.43 5.15
C LEU A 101 -12.45 14.88 4.46
N ALA A 102 -13.39 14.29 5.21
CA ALA A 102 -14.54 13.59 4.63
C ALA A 102 -15.53 14.53 3.89
N GLY A 103 -15.48 15.84 4.15
CA GLY A 103 -16.30 16.86 3.48
C GLY A 103 -15.67 17.43 2.20
N ASP A 104 -14.39 17.23 1.96
CA ASP A 104 -13.70 17.75 0.79
C ASP A 104 -14.02 16.90 -0.45
N SER A 105 -14.56 17.54 -1.49
CA SER A 105 -14.89 16.89 -2.77
C SER A 105 -13.66 16.38 -3.54
N GLY A 106 -12.50 16.95 -3.29
CA GLY A 106 -11.22 16.56 -3.87
C GLY A 106 -10.52 15.41 -3.13
N VAL A 107 -11.09 14.92 -2.01
CA VAL A 107 -10.54 13.80 -1.24
C VAL A 107 -11.43 12.58 -1.33
N LEU A 108 -10.87 11.41 -1.60
CA LEU A 108 -11.52 10.12 -1.48
C LEU A 108 -10.76 9.25 -0.48
N ILE A 109 -11.47 8.64 0.46
CA ILE A 109 -10.90 7.75 1.47
C ILE A 109 -11.51 6.36 1.29
N ARG A 110 -10.67 5.33 1.14
CA ARG A 110 -11.07 3.93 1.06
C ARG A 110 -10.27 3.10 2.06
N SER A 111 -10.95 2.39 2.95
CA SER A 111 -10.34 1.36 3.79
C SER A 111 -10.57 0.00 3.13
N MET A 112 -9.53 -0.78 3.00
CA MET A 112 -9.51 -2.12 2.41
C MET A 112 -9.08 -3.12 3.47
N ALA A 113 -9.62 -4.33 3.41
CA ALA A 113 -9.22 -5.43 4.28
C ALA A 113 -8.30 -6.39 3.53
N THR A 114 -7.24 -6.90 4.18
CA THR A 114 -6.29 -7.86 3.56
C THR A 114 -6.91 -9.19 3.22
N ARG A 115 -8.08 -9.52 3.82
CA ARG A 115 -8.85 -10.77 3.61
C ARG A 115 -8.01 -12.05 3.72
N GLY A 116 -6.98 -12.03 4.58
CA GLY A 116 -6.16 -13.22 4.90
C GLY A 116 -4.99 -13.46 3.93
N GLU A 117 -4.70 -12.56 3.01
CA GLU A 117 -3.50 -12.68 2.19
C GLU A 117 -2.22 -12.42 3.00
N LEU A 118 -1.23 -13.28 2.77
CA LEU A 118 0.12 -13.14 3.31
C LEU A 118 0.80 -11.97 2.60
N GLY A 119 1.18 -10.95 3.39
CA GLY A 119 1.94 -9.81 2.85
C GLY A 119 1.41 -8.44 3.25
N GLY A 120 0.17 -8.31 3.73
CA GLY A 120 -0.35 -7.07 4.31
C GLY A 120 -0.90 -6.05 3.31
N LEU A 121 -0.71 -6.22 2.01
CA LEU A 121 -1.39 -5.45 0.99
C LEU A 121 -2.63 -6.23 0.54
N ALA A 122 -3.81 -5.60 0.56
CA ALA A 122 -4.99 -6.23 0.01
C ALA A 122 -4.77 -6.51 -1.49
N TRP A 123 -5.11 -7.71 -1.93
CA TRP A 123 -4.91 -8.14 -3.33
C TRP A 123 -5.47 -7.16 -4.36
N ALA A 124 -6.55 -6.46 -4.00
CA ALA A 124 -7.20 -5.48 -4.86
C ALA A 124 -6.56 -4.08 -4.78
N THR A 125 -5.48 -3.88 -4.00
CA THR A 125 -4.92 -2.53 -3.83
C THR A 125 -4.38 -1.97 -5.14
N SER A 126 -3.68 -2.77 -5.94
CA SER A 126 -3.16 -2.34 -7.24
C SER A 126 -4.28 -1.96 -8.20
N GLU A 127 -5.33 -2.77 -8.26
CA GLU A 127 -6.51 -2.53 -9.09
C GLU A 127 -7.30 -1.30 -8.63
N VAL A 128 -7.41 -1.08 -7.31
CA VAL A 128 -8.04 0.13 -6.74
C VAL A 128 -7.22 1.38 -7.06
N VAL A 129 -5.90 1.30 -6.97
CA VAL A 129 -5.00 2.40 -7.38
C VAL A 129 -5.19 2.74 -8.87
N GLN A 130 -5.32 1.75 -9.76
CA GLN A 130 -5.62 1.98 -11.18
C GLN A 130 -6.95 2.71 -11.39
N ILE A 131 -8.01 2.31 -10.67
CA ILE A 131 -9.32 2.99 -10.74
C ILE A 131 -9.21 4.46 -10.29
N LEU A 132 -8.48 4.71 -9.19
CA LEU A 132 -8.31 6.06 -8.65
C LEU A 132 -7.48 6.96 -9.57
N ASP A 133 -6.42 6.40 -10.16
CA ASP A 133 -5.58 7.09 -11.15
C ASP A 133 -6.41 7.47 -12.38
N ALA A 134 -7.11 6.50 -12.99
CA ALA A 134 -8.00 6.74 -14.12
C ALA A 134 -9.13 7.75 -13.80
N ALA A 135 -9.60 7.79 -12.55
CA ALA A 135 -10.59 8.78 -12.09
C ALA A 135 -10.01 10.18 -11.85
N GLY A 136 -8.71 10.40 -12.12
CA GLY A 136 -8.03 11.69 -12.07
C GLY A 136 -7.59 12.13 -10.68
N TYR A 137 -7.34 11.20 -9.74
CA TYR A 137 -6.63 11.53 -8.50
C TYR A 137 -5.14 11.64 -8.81
N SER A 138 -4.58 12.85 -8.61
CA SER A 138 -3.18 13.13 -8.94
C SER A 138 -2.19 12.66 -7.87
N VAL A 139 -2.67 12.43 -6.64
CA VAL A 139 -1.89 11.88 -5.53
C VAL A 139 -2.67 10.76 -4.86
N ILE A 140 -2.02 9.61 -4.68
CA ILE A 140 -2.61 8.46 -3.97
C ILE A 140 -1.70 8.12 -2.79
N LEU A 141 -2.23 8.30 -1.57
CA LEU A 141 -1.57 7.96 -0.31
C LEU A 141 -2.04 6.56 0.11
N ILE A 142 -1.11 5.64 0.30
CA ILE A 142 -1.41 4.25 0.68
C ILE A 142 -0.84 4.00 2.06
N GLU A 143 -1.70 3.69 3.04
CA GLU A 143 -1.32 3.36 4.41
C GLU A 143 -1.33 1.85 4.63
N THR A 144 -0.24 1.31 5.19
CA THR A 144 -0.20 -0.07 5.69
C THR A 144 -0.21 -0.11 7.21
N VAL A 145 -0.54 -1.28 7.75
CA VAL A 145 -0.66 -1.49 9.20
C VAL A 145 0.68 -1.52 9.93
N GLY A 146 1.80 -1.64 9.20
CA GLY A 146 3.13 -1.74 9.80
C GLY A 146 3.41 -3.10 10.46
N ALA A 147 2.92 -4.18 9.87
CA ALA A 147 3.04 -5.56 10.40
C ALA A 147 4.17 -6.39 9.75
N GLY A 148 5.16 -5.75 9.14
CA GLY A 148 6.38 -6.41 8.64
C GLY A 148 6.36 -6.77 7.15
N GLN A 149 5.69 -7.83 6.69
CA GLN A 149 5.73 -8.23 5.27
C GLN A 149 5.02 -7.26 4.31
N GLY A 150 3.93 -6.60 4.77
CA GLY A 150 3.24 -5.58 4.00
C GLY A 150 4.08 -4.34 3.71
N ASP A 151 5.13 -4.11 4.49
CA ASP A 151 6.02 -2.96 4.32
C ASP A 151 6.87 -3.09 3.05
N VAL A 152 7.30 -4.30 2.70
CA VAL A 152 8.07 -4.56 1.47
C VAL A 152 7.17 -4.49 0.23
N GLU A 153 5.95 -4.98 0.33
CA GLU A 153 4.99 -4.96 -0.79
C GLU A 153 4.56 -3.53 -1.15
N ILE A 154 4.34 -2.67 -0.14
CA ILE A 154 4.00 -1.26 -0.41
C ILE A 154 5.12 -0.56 -1.16
N ALA A 155 6.39 -0.79 -0.79
CA ALA A 155 7.52 -0.16 -1.45
C ALA A 155 7.60 -0.50 -2.95
N ARG A 156 7.15 -1.69 -3.33
CA ARG A 156 7.07 -2.13 -4.74
C ARG A 156 5.91 -1.49 -5.50
N ALA A 157 4.84 -1.09 -4.79
CA ALA A 157 3.60 -0.58 -5.40
C ALA A 157 3.57 0.95 -5.55
N VAL A 158 4.54 1.67 -4.97
CA VAL A 158 4.53 3.14 -4.89
C VAL A 158 5.78 3.78 -5.51
N HIS A 159 5.67 5.08 -5.79
CA HIS A 159 6.80 5.88 -6.27
C HIS A 159 7.73 6.30 -5.12
N THR A 160 7.16 6.63 -3.95
CA THR A 160 7.90 7.05 -2.76
C THR A 160 7.39 6.33 -1.53
N THR A 161 8.28 5.73 -0.77
CA THR A 161 7.99 5.09 0.52
C THR A 161 8.43 5.98 1.67
N LEU A 162 7.48 6.37 2.52
CA LEU A 162 7.71 7.07 3.77
C LEU A 162 7.74 6.02 4.90
N LEU A 163 8.88 5.84 5.55
CA LEU A 163 9.00 4.99 6.73
C LEU A 163 8.89 5.85 7.99
N VAL A 164 7.76 5.71 8.69
CA VAL A 164 7.43 6.54 9.85
C VAL A 164 7.87 5.85 11.13
N GLN A 165 8.71 6.53 11.89
CA GLN A 165 9.17 6.15 13.21
C GLN A 165 8.68 7.16 14.27
N ALA A 166 8.72 6.78 15.55
CA ALA A 166 8.41 7.70 16.64
C ALA A 166 9.16 7.26 17.90
N PRO A 167 9.55 8.18 18.80
CA PRO A 167 10.21 7.83 20.05
C PRO A 167 9.29 7.04 20.99
N GLY A 168 9.87 6.17 21.84
CA GLY A 168 9.16 5.47 22.91
C GLY A 168 8.36 4.23 22.49
N LEU A 169 8.67 3.61 21.36
CA LEU A 169 7.97 2.40 20.86
C LEU A 169 8.66 1.08 21.26
N GLY A 170 9.51 1.09 22.26
CA GLY A 170 10.29 -0.09 22.71
C GLY A 170 11.70 -0.07 22.19
N ASP A 171 12.34 -1.25 22.06
CA ASP A 171 13.73 -1.37 21.64
C ASP A 171 13.91 -0.71 20.25
N GLU A 172 14.26 0.58 20.26
CA GLU A 172 14.28 1.48 19.09
C GLU A 172 15.14 0.92 17.95
N ILE A 173 16.15 0.11 18.30
CA ILE A 173 17.06 -0.54 17.35
C ILE A 173 16.43 -1.80 16.75
N GLN A 174 15.61 -2.55 17.50
CA GLN A 174 14.95 -3.76 16.99
C GLN A 174 13.70 -3.46 16.14
N ALA A 175 13.06 -2.31 16.35
CA ALA A 175 11.94 -1.87 15.53
C ALA A 175 12.36 -1.52 14.09
N ILE A 176 13.63 -1.18 13.89
CA ILE A 176 14.23 -0.93 12.57
C ILE A 176 14.84 -2.24 12.08
N LYS A 177 13.99 -3.18 11.64
CA LYS A 177 14.46 -4.42 11.02
C LYS A 177 15.28 -4.09 9.77
N ALA A 178 16.42 -4.76 9.58
CA ALA A 178 17.34 -4.50 8.46
C ALA A 178 16.64 -4.40 7.09
N GLY A 179 15.63 -5.21 6.84
CA GLY A 179 14.87 -5.16 5.58
C GLY A 179 13.92 -3.97 5.40
N THR A 180 13.57 -3.25 6.50
CA THR A 180 12.69 -2.07 6.39
C THR A 180 13.46 -0.80 6.04
N ILE A 181 14.76 -0.75 6.28
CA ILE A 181 15.61 0.39 5.89
C ILE A 181 15.77 0.46 4.38
N GLU A 182 15.93 -0.70 3.74
CA GLU A 182 16.17 -0.83 2.30
C GLU A 182 14.99 -0.36 1.44
N ILE A 183 13.79 -0.34 2.02
CA ILE A 183 12.58 0.07 1.30
C ILE A 183 12.23 1.55 1.45
N ALA A 184 12.88 2.27 2.38
CA ALA A 184 12.57 3.66 2.68
C ALA A 184 13.21 4.61 1.66
N ASP A 185 12.40 5.43 1.01
CA ASP A 185 12.88 6.55 0.22
C ASP A 185 13.03 7.83 1.08
N ILE A 186 12.25 7.93 2.15
CA ILE A 186 12.29 9.04 3.13
C ILE A 186 11.99 8.46 4.51
N PHE A 187 12.82 8.79 5.51
CA PHE A 187 12.54 8.51 6.90
C PHE A 187 11.76 9.67 7.53
N VAL A 188 10.73 9.34 8.30
CA VAL A 188 9.95 10.33 9.04
C VAL A 188 10.01 9.99 10.52
N VAL A 189 10.61 10.87 11.32
CA VAL A 189 10.57 10.79 12.78
C VAL A 189 9.40 11.65 13.26
N ASN A 190 8.25 11.00 13.43
CA ASN A 190 7.04 11.67 13.90
C ASN A 190 7.02 11.76 15.43
N LYS A 191 6.24 12.68 15.99
CA LYS A 191 6.22 13.04 17.41
C LYS A 191 7.59 13.54 17.88
N SER A 192 8.25 14.34 17.04
CA SER A 192 9.58 14.88 17.29
C SER A 192 9.62 15.87 18.49
N ASP A 193 8.44 16.29 18.97
CA ASP A 193 8.26 17.03 20.22
C ASP A 193 8.50 16.19 21.48
N ARG A 194 8.60 14.87 21.36
CA ARG A 194 8.79 13.96 22.50
C ARG A 194 10.25 13.67 22.76
N ALA A 195 10.60 13.44 24.04
CA ALA A 195 11.92 12.99 24.43
C ALA A 195 12.30 11.70 23.72
N GLY A 196 13.55 11.59 23.27
CA GLY A 196 14.07 10.44 22.51
C GLY A 196 14.01 10.59 20.99
N ALA A 197 13.37 11.61 20.43
CA ALA A 197 13.35 11.85 18.99
C ALA A 197 14.76 11.99 18.41
N ASP A 198 15.63 12.79 19.06
CA ASP A 198 17.04 12.94 18.68
C ASP A 198 17.82 11.61 18.67
N GLN A 199 17.44 10.67 19.51
CA GLN A 199 18.07 9.34 19.54
C GLN A 199 17.68 8.53 18.31
N VAL A 200 16.40 8.54 17.94
CA VAL A 200 15.90 7.90 16.71
C VAL A 200 16.61 8.48 15.48
N VAL A 201 16.72 9.80 15.38
CA VAL A 201 17.43 10.49 14.28
C VAL A 201 18.89 10.04 14.21
N ARG A 202 19.63 10.02 15.35
CA ARG A 202 21.04 9.57 15.38
C ARG A 202 21.21 8.12 14.94
N VAL A 203 20.30 7.23 15.34
CA VAL A 203 20.32 5.81 14.92
C VAL A 203 20.14 5.72 13.40
N LEU A 204 19.14 6.40 12.84
CA LEU A 204 18.91 6.42 11.41
C LEU A 204 20.10 7.00 10.63
N GLN A 205 20.69 8.10 11.10
CA GLN A 205 21.89 8.70 10.50
C GLN A 205 23.08 7.72 10.49
N SER A 206 23.28 7.01 11.60
CA SER A 206 24.36 6.02 11.71
C SER A 206 24.18 4.85 10.73
N MET A 207 22.93 4.41 10.51
CA MET A 207 22.61 3.37 9.55
C MET A 207 22.79 3.85 8.09
N LEU A 208 22.33 5.06 7.80
CA LEU A 208 22.46 5.66 6.45
C LEU A 208 23.91 5.95 6.08
N ALA A 209 24.78 6.22 7.05
CA ALA A 209 26.21 6.42 6.81
C ALA A 209 26.92 5.18 6.24
N LEU A 210 26.32 4.00 6.37
CA LEU A 210 26.82 2.73 5.85
C LEU A 210 26.17 2.35 4.51
N ALA A 211 25.18 3.12 4.04
CA ALA A 211 24.44 2.80 2.84
C ALA A 211 25.17 3.33 1.58
N GLU A 212 25.45 2.43 0.65
CA GLU A 212 25.96 2.77 -0.69
C GLU A 212 24.80 2.78 -1.70
N THR A 213 23.97 3.83 -1.66
CA THR A 213 22.82 3.96 -2.56
C THR A 213 22.88 5.25 -3.37
N PRO A 214 22.40 5.24 -4.64
CA PRO A 214 22.34 6.46 -5.47
C PRO A 214 21.43 7.55 -4.90
N TRP A 215 20.45 7.18 -4.11
CA TRP A 215 19.57 8.06 -3.35
C TRP A 215 19.79 7.84 -1.86
N ILE A 216 20.26 8.84 -1.17
CA ILE A 216 20.37 8.83 0.29
C ILE A 216 19.06 9.35 0.86
N PRO A 217 18.26 8.50 1.55
CA PRO A 217 16.99 8.90 2.10
C PRO A 217 17.14 10.05 3.13
N PRO A 218 16.46 11.18 2.97
CA PRO A 218 16.45 12.22 3.98
C PRO A 218 15.68 11.76 5.22
N ILE A 219 16.03 12.35 6.38
CA ILE A 219 15.31 12.16 7.64
C ILE A 219 14.54 13.46 7.91
N CYS A 220 13.20 13.36 7.96
CA CYS A 220 12.30 14.48 8.24
C CYS A 220 11.71 14.32 9.64
N GLU A 221 11.83 15.35 10.46
CA GLU A 221 11.20 15.39 11.77
C GLU A 221 9.83 16.04 11.69
N THR A 222 8.80 15.43 12.28
CA THR A 222 7.43 15.93 12.19
C THR A 222 6.69 15.85 13.52
N VAL A 223 5.74 16.76 13.72
CA VAL A 223 4.67 16.65 14.73
C VAL A 223 3.35 16.66 13.97
N ALA A 224 2.89 15.46 13.58
CA ALA A 224 1.70 15.33 12.73
C ALA A 224 0.41 15.89 13.36
N LEU A 225 0.35 16.12 14.67
CA LEU A 225 -0.81 16.70 15.35
C LEU A 225 -1.04 18.17 14.97
N ASP A 226 0.01 18.95 14.85
CA ASP A 226 -0.05 20.38 14.55
C ASP A 226 0.48 20.75 13.16
N GLY A 227 1.05 19.78 12.44
CA GLY A 227 1.58 19.97 11.09
C GLY A 227 3.04 20.43 11.00
N THR A 228 3.73 20.56 12.14
CA THR A 228 5.16 20.92 12.17
C THR A 228 5.97 19.90 11.37
N GLY A 229 6.91 20.38 10.51
CA GLY A 229 7.77 19.55 9.67
C GLY A 229 7.09 18.93 8.42
N VAL A 230 5.79 19.16 8.22
CA VAL A 230 5.08 18.62 7.04
C VAL A 230 5.51 19.33 5.75
N ALA A 231 5.81 20.61 5.80
CA ALA A 231 6.30 21.34 4.62
C ALA A 231 7.67 20.80 4.15
N GLU A 232 8.57 20.53 5.07
CA GLU A 232 9.88 19.93 4.83
C GLU A 232 9.74 18.51 4.27
N LEU A 233 8.81 17.73 4.80
CA LEU A 233 8.49 16.39 4.28
C LEU A 233 7.95 16.48 2.85
N MET A 234 7.06 17.42 2.55
CA MET A 234 6.56 17.67 1.19
C MET A 234 7.69 18.03 0.23
N ALA A 235 8.64 18.85 0.67
CA ALA A 235 9.82 19.21 -0.12
C ALA A 235 10.72 18.00 -0.38
N ALA A 236 10.91 17.12 0.62
CA ALA A 236 11.64 15.85 0.46
C ALA A 236 10.96 14.91 -0.54
N VAL A 237 9.64 14.79 -0.49
CA VAL A 237 8.85 14.02 -1.47
C VAL A 237 9.01 14.60 -2.87
N ALA A 238 8.96 15.92 -3.03
CA ALA A 238 9.16 16.58 -4.31
C ALA A 238 10.58 16.35 -4.86
N SER A 239 11.60 16.38 -3.99
CA SER A 239 12.99 16.09 -4.35
C SER A 239 13.16 14.64 -4.82
N HIS A 240 12.54 13.65 -4.11
CA HIS A 240 12.57 12.28 -4.54
C HIS A 240 11.84 12.06 -5.87
N ARG A 241 10.70 12.73 -6.06
CA ARG A 241 9.98 12.70 -7.36
C ARG A 241 10.86 13.22 -8.50
N ALA A 242 11.60 14.31 -8.26
CA ALA A 242 12.53 14.86 -9.24
C ALA A 242 13.68 13.89 -9.55
N TYR A 243 14.24 13.22 -8.52
CA TYR A 243 15.25 12.18 -8.70
C TYR A 243 14.71 11.02 -9.55
N LEU A 244 13.51 10.53 -9.30
CA LEU A 244 12.88 9.47 -10.09
C LEU A 244 12.71 9.86 -11.56
N ALA A 245 12.44 11.13 -11.85
CA ALA A 245 12.29 11.64 -13.21
C ALA A 245 13.60 11.60 -14.03
N LEU A 246 14.77 11.52 -13.38
CA LEU A 246 16.07 11.40 -14.05
C LEU A 246 16.36 10.01 -14.65
N GLY A 247 15.50 9.01 -14.38
CA GLY A 247 15.64 7.66 -14.93
C GLY A 247 15.16 6.54 -13.99
N PRO A 248 15.51 6.56 -12.69
CA PRO A 248 15.16 5.46 -11.76
C PRO A 248 13.66 5.17 -11.67
N GLY A 249 12.81 6.16 -11.90
CA GLY A 249 11.36 5.99 -11.91
C GLY A 249 10.85 5.05 -13.00
N ARG A 250 11.49 5.03 -14.18
CA ARG A 250 11.13 4.11 -15.27
C ARG A 250 11.48 2.66 -14.92
N GLU A 251 12.61 2.45 -14.25
CA GLU A 251 13.03 1.13 -13.79
C GLU A 251 12.09 0.62 -12.71
N ARG A 252 11.72 1.50 -11.76
CA ARG A 252 10.74 1.19 -10.69
C ARG A 252 9.36 0.83 -11.28
N GLU A 253 8.86 1.59 -12.24
CA GLU A 253 7.58 1.32 -12.91
C GLU A 253 7.62 0.00 -13.70
N ARG A 254 8.74 -0.29 -14.36
CA ARG A 254 8.93 -1.57 -15.08
C ARG A 254 8.96 -2.75 -14.10
N ALA A 255 9.70 -2.63 -13.01
CA ALA A 255 9.76 -3.65 -11.96
C ALA A 255 8.38 -3.89 -11.32
N TRP A 256 7.63 -2.81 -11.06
CA TRP A 256 6.25 -2.90 -10.58
C TRP A 256 5.34 -3.61 -11.59
N SER A 257 5.39 -3.23 -12.87
CA SER A 257 4.58 -3.86 -13.93
C SER A 257 4.91 -5.36 -14.09
N GLN A 258 6.19 -5.73 -13.98
CA GLN A 258 6.61 -7.12 -14.01
C GLN A 258 6.05 -7.90 -12.81
N HIS A 259 6.22 -7.38 -11.60
CA HIS A 259 5.72 -8.01 -10.39
C HIS A 259 4.20 -8.18 -10.41
N GLU A 260 3.47 -7.16 -10.88
CA GLU A 260 2.01 -7.21 -11.01
C GLU A 260 1.57 -8.27 -12.02
N LEU A 261 2.25 -8.36 -13.16
CA LEU A 261 1.96 -9.39 -14.16
C LEU A 261 2.24 -10.80 -13.61
N GLU A 262 3.38 -11.01 -12.94
CA GLU A 262 3.72 -12.29 -12.30
C GLU A 262 2.69 -12.68 -11.26
N ARG A 263 2.24 -11.74 -10.42
CA ARG A 263 1.18 -11.94 -9.43
C ARG A 263 -0.15 -12.34 -10.08
N LEU A 264 -0.52 -11.68 -11.17
CA LEU A 264 -1.73 -12.01 -11.92
C LEU A 264 -1.64 -13.40 -12.56
N ILE A 265 -0.50 -13.75 -13.15
CA ILE A 265 -0.25 -15.08 -13.72
C ILE A 265 -0.36 -16.17 -12.64
N GLN A 266 0.32 -16.00 -11.50
CA GLN A 266 0.26 -16.97 -10.39
C GLN A 266 -1.17 -17.18 -9.91
N ARG A 267 -1.92 -16.09 -9.72
CA ARG A 267 -3.31 -16.14 -9.28
C ARG A 267 -4.21 -16.86 -10.28
N GLU A 268 -4.07 -16.52 -11.56
CA GLU A 268 -4.91 -17.09 -12.62
C GLU A 268 -4.62 -18.57 -12.83
N LEU A 269 -3.34 -18.95 -12.87
CA LEU A 269 -2.93 -20.36 -12.98
C LEU A 269 -3.40 -21.18 -11.80
N LEU A 270 -3.26 -20.66 -10.58
CA LEU A 270 -3.74 -21.34 -9.38
C LEU A 270 -5.27 -21.52 -9.40
N ALA A 271 -6.02 -20.49 -9.78
CA ALA A 271 -7.48 -20.58 -9.88
C ALA A 271 -7.91 -21.62 -10.92
N GLN A 272 -7.35 -21.56 -12.15
CA GLN A 272 -7.64 -22.52 -13.22
C GLN A 272 -7.26 -23.95 -12.81
N PHE A 273 -6.13 -24.11 -12.13
CA PHE A 273 -5.71 -25.42 -11.63
C PHE A 273 -6.69 -25.97 -10.59
N LEU A 274 -7.05 -25.18 -9.59
CA LEU A 274 -8.00 -25.59 -8.55
C LEU A 274 -9.39 -25.91 -9.14
N ASP A 275 -9.86 -25.12 -10.10
CA ASP A 275 -11.14 -25.35 -10.79
C ASP A 275 -11.11 -26.62 -11.65
N SER A 276 -9.94 -27.08 -12.10
CA SER A 276 -9.77 -28.31 -12.87
C SER A 276 -9.80 -29.57 -12.01
N LEU A 277 -9.63 -29.43 -10.68
CA LEU A 277 -9.61 -30.57 -9.76
C LEU A 277 -11.03 -31.05 -9.45
N PRO A 278 -11.22 -32.37 -9.21
CA PRO A 278 -12.45 -32.89 -8.62
C PRO A 278 -12.76 -32.21 -7.29
N ALA A 279 -14.02 -31.90 -7.02
CA ALA A 279 -14.47 -31.07 -5.88
C ALA A 279 -13.91 -31.49 -4.52
N ASP A 280 -13.73 -32.81 -4.30
CA ASP A 280 -13.26 -33.33 -3.02
C ASP A 280 -11.76 -33.64 -2.97
N LYS A 281 -11.05 -33.52 -4.12
CA LYS A 281 -9.65 -33.98 -4.23
C LYS A 281 -8.71 -33.21 -3.29
N LEU A 282 -8.84 -31.90 -3.22
CA LEU A 282 -8.03 -31.09 -2.32
C LEU A 282 -8.29 -31.45 -0.84
N SER A 283 -9.56 -31.62 -0.47
CA SER A 283 -9.94 -31.98 0.90
C SER A 283 -9.44 -33.37 1.28
N GLU A 284 -9.47 -34.33 0.35
CA GLU A 284 -8.92 -35.67 0.53
C GLU A 284 -7.41 -35.63 0.82
N LEU A 285 -6.65 -34.88 -0.04
CA LEU A 285 -5.21 -34.76 0.13
C LEU A 285 -4.85 -34.07 1.45
N VAL A 286 -5.56 -33.00 1.82
CA VAL A 286 -5.36 -32.30 3.10
C VAL A 286 -5.60 -33.25 4.28
N ALA A 287 -6.64 -34.09 4.25
CA ALA A 287 -6.91 -35.06 5.30
C ALA A 287 -5.77 -36.09 5.42
N ARG A 288 -5.26 -36.63 4.30
CA ARG A 288 -4.13 -37.56 4.27
C ARG A 288 -2.82 -36.94 4.77
N ILE A 289 -2.56 -35.68 4.41
CA ILE A 289 -1.41 -34.92 4.93
C ILE A 289 -1.53 -34.73 6.45
N ALA A 290 -2.72 -34.35 6.94
CA ALA A 290 -2.97 -34.15 8.37
C ALA A 290 -2.81 -35.48 9.17
N ALA A 291 -3.21 -36.60 8.58
CA ALA A 291 -3.02 -37.93 9.14
C ALA A 291 -1.55 -38.45 9.05
N ARG A 292 -0.67 -37.77 8.34
CA ARG A 292 0.72 -38.18 8.06
C ARG A 292 0.84 -39.37 7.12
N ASP A 293 -0.22 -39.71 6.39
CA ASP A 293 -0.24 -40.80 5.40
C ASP A 293 0.36 -40.34 4.05
N LEU A 294 0.50 -39.05 3.84
CA LEU A 294 1.03 -38.43 2.62
C LEU A 294 1.84 -37.19 2.97
N SER A 295 2.98 -37.02 2.35
CA SER A 295 3.72 -35.75 2.47
C SER A 295 3.15 -34.69 1.51
N PRO A 296 3.32 -33.38 1.81
CA PRO A 296 2.92 -32.31 0.88
C PRO A 296 3.51 -32.45 -0.52
N TYR A 297 4.75 -32.92 -0.64
CA TYR A 297 5.41 -33.12 -1.95
C TYR A 297 4.80 -34.27 -2.74
N GLN A 298 4.49 -35.40 -2.09
CA GLN A 298 3.77 -36.51 -2.74
C GLN A 298 2.37 -36.09 -3.16
N ALA A 299 1.71 -35.20 -2.39
CA ALA A 299 0.43 -34.65 -2.80
C ALA A 299 0.52 -33.81 -4.08
N LEU A 300 1.61 -33.05 -4.27
CA LEU A 300 1.86 -32.32 -5.52
C LEU A 300 2.05 -33.29 -6.70
N GLU A 301 2.81 -34.38 -6.51
CA GLU A 301 2.98 -35.42 -7.53
C GLU A 301 1.63 -36.07 -7.91
N GLU A 302 0.77 -36.38 -6.93
CA GLU A 302 -0.60 -36.88 -7.19
C GLU A 302 -1.48 -35.86 -7.94
N LEU A 303 -1.19 -34.57 -7.83
CA LEU A 303 -1.85 -33.50 -8.57
C LEU A 303 -1.25 -33.25 -9.96
N GLY A 304 -0.12 -33.92 -10.30
CA GLY A 304 0.54 -33.77 -11.58
C GLY A 304 1.42 -32.53 -11.70
N LEU A 305 1.90 -32.02 -10.57
CA LEU A 305 2.78 -30.87 -10.43
C LEU A 305 4.22 -31.29 -10.08
#